data_78b1e96b9f053b8aa64cb751a1854d46
#
_entry.id   78b1e96b9f053b8aa64cb751a1854d46
#
_cell.length_a   1.000
_cell.length_b   1.000
_cell.length_c   1.000
_cell.angle_alpha   90.00
_cell.angle_beta   90.00
_cell.angle_gamma   90.00
#
_symmetry.space_group_name_H-M   'P 1'
#
loop_
_entity.id
_entity.type
_entity.pdbx_description
1 polymer ?
#
loop_
_entity_poly.entity_id
_entity_poly.type
_entity_poly.pdbx_seq_one_letter_code
_entity_poly.pdbx_strand_id
1 'polypeptide(L)'
;MSPDIVWGTDIEVEEVRGIPFKVYPDRPRHIGDLLGYAARWADRAHIVQGTQVVSFTDLQRAVEAKARELADGGLGADDRVLILGWNSPEWIINFWACALIGAVPVLGNGWWSDSEVADAVETASVTVALADVRGSAKLPKVLPTARWACDVQDADEQVPAFVAGERASEDSPAVIVFTSGTSGRPKAVVLAHRSLLAGLQMLLHITRRLPHMVDENTGGAGLHTGPMFHIGGVQTLLRSIIVGDTLVMPVGSFKPDEALRLIEEWKVARWSAVPTMVSRVLEHPDAQTRDLTTLKSVTVGGAPIHAEFVDLLRKGLPGVEPRVATGYGLTENGGQGTAASGRDTVERPGSCGRPLPCVEVRFEGATDDVDGEVLLRSPTQMLYYYGEETSPITEDGWLHTGDLGRMDEDGYVYITGRAKDMIIRGGENIAPAAVEAALAKYPGVVESAVFGVPHPDLGEEVMAAVVVSDGSTADQLTEHMREHVSSFAVPTRWQVETSPLPTNHAGKIDKGAVAEAARARLMEESQ
;
A
#
# COMPACT_ATOMS: atom_id res chain seq x y z
N MET A 1 -27.62 2.12 13.80
CA MET A 1 -27.80 0.65 13.91
C MET A 1 -26.71 0.01 13.06
N SER A 2 -25.97 -0.97 13.60
CA SER A 2 -25.06 -1.77 12.77
C SER A 2 -25.84 -2.32 11.58
N PRO A 3 -25.32 -2.28 10.37
CA PRO A 3 -26.00 -2.88 9.24
C PRO A 3 -26.19 -4.38 9.49
N ASP A 4 -27.36 -4.91 9.14
CA ASP A 4 -27.67 -6.36 9.23
C ASP A 4 -26.91 -7.16 8.15
N ILE A 5 -25.65 -6.82 7.92
CA ILE A 5 -24.78 -7.46 6.95
C ILE A 5 -24.17 -8.70 7.58
N VAL A 6 -24.42 -9.85 6.98
CA VAL A 6 -23.81 -11.11 7.37
C VAL A 6 -22.41 -11.19 6.75
N TRP A 7 -21.43 -11.59 7.56
CA TRP A 7 -20.06 -11.84 7.14
C TRP A 7 -19.73 -13.32 7.36
N GLY A 8 -19.80 -14.10 6.28
CA GLY A 8 -19.52 -15.53 6.33
C GLY A 8 -18.02 -15.85 6.28
N THR A 9 -17.74 -17.13 6.50
CA THR A 9 -16.40 -17.73 6.35
C THR A 9 -16.35 -18.81 5.27
N ASP A 10 -17.51 -19.24 4.81
CA ASP A 10 -17.64 -20.23 3.73
C ASP A 10 -17.22 -19.60 2.41
N ILE A 11 -16.60 -20.41 1.55
CA ILE A 11 -16.11 -19.99 0.23
C ILE A 11 -16.75 -20.86 -0.81
N GLU A 12 -17.35 -20.22 -1.81
CA GLU A 12 -17.98 -20.85 -2.96
C GLU A 12 -17.39 -20.30 -4.26
N VAL A 13 -17.67 -20.97 -5.37
CA VAL A 13 -17.34 -20.45 -6.70
C VAL A 13 -18.58 -19.76 -7.25
N GLU A 14 -18.44 -18.48 -7.57
CA GLU A 14 -19.50 -17.65 -8.16
C GLU A 14 -19.00 -17.09 -9.50
N GLU A 15 -19.86 -17.03 -10.48
CA GLU A 15 -19.57 -16.36 -11.75
C GLU A 15 -19.66 -14.85 -11.56
N VAL A 16 -18.54 -14.15 -11.73
CA VAL A 16 -18.43 -12.71 -11.63
C VAL A 16 -17.97 -12.18 -12.98
N ARG A 17 -18.83 -11.44 -13.67
CA ARG A 17 -18.53 -10.88 -15.01
C ARG A 17 -18.09 -11.95 -16.02
N GLY A 18 -18.70 -13.13 -15.97
CA GLY A 18 -18.40 -14.26 -16.86
C GLY A 18 -17.17 -15.10 -16.46
N ILE A 19 -16.55 -14.82 -15.32
CA ILE A 19 -15.35 -15.52 -14.82
C ILE A 19 -15.66 -16.18 -13.48
N PRO A 20 -15.32 -17.46 -13.27
CA PRO A 20 -15.51 -18.12 -11.98
C PRO A 20 -14.45 -17.68 -10.98
N PHE A 21 -14.88 -17.08 -9.86
CA PHE A 21 -14.05 -16.71 -8.72
C PHE A 21 -14.47 -17.39 -7.44
N LYS A 22 -13.52 -17.67 -6.56
CA LYS A 22 -13.78 -18.00 -5.16
C LYS A 22 -14.27 -16.75 -4.44
N VAL A 23 -15.42 -16.81 -3.78
CA VAL A 23 -16.01 -15.67 -3.06
C VAL A 23 -16.63 -16.13 -1.74
N TYR A 24 -16.85 -15.20 -0.83
CA TYR A 24 -17.73 -15.41 0.31
C TYR A 24 -19.18 -15.13 -0.15
N PRO A 25 -20.10 -16.09 -0.09
CA PRO A 25 -21.50 -15.82 -0.41
C PRO A 25 -22.12 -14.78 0.52
N ASP A 26 -21.83 -14.89 1.82
CA ASP A 26 -22.22 -13.93 2.83
C ASP A 26 -21.16 -12.83 2.97
N ARG A 27 -21.40 -11.68 2.34
CA ARG A 27 -20.47 -10.55 2.25
C ARG A 27 -21.20 -9.20 2.17
N PRO A 28 -20.57 -8.11 2.58
CA PRO A 28 -21.03 -6.76 2.26
C PRO A 28 -20.95 -6.53 0.74
N ARG A 29 -21.83 -5.66 0.23
CA ARG A 29 -21.94 -5.40 -1.21
C ARG A 29 -21.48 -3.99 -1.61
N HIS A 30 -21.46 -3.05 -0.66
CA HIS A 30 -21.11 -1.66 -0.93
C HIS A 30 -20.26 -1.06 0.19
N ILE A 31 -19.15 -0.38 -0.16
CA ILE A 31 -18.23 0.18 0.84
C ILE A 31 -18.89 1.24 1.73
N GLY A 32 -19.83 2.04 1.17
CA GLY A 32 -20.55 3.06 1.94
C GLY A 32 -21.38 2.49 3.09
N ASP A 33 -21.80 1.22 3.03
CA ASP A 33 -22.55 0.57 4.10
C ASP A 33 -21.69 0.30 5.34
N LEU A 34 -20.36 0.24 5.17
CA LEU A 34 -19.43 0.03 6.27
C LEU A 34 -19.45 1.18 7.29
N LEU A 35 -19.80 2.40 6.85
CA LEU A 35 -19.88 3.55 7.76
C LEU A 35 -20.87 3.30 8.91
N GLY A 36 -21.91 2.50 8.70
CA GLY A 36 -22.86 2.13 9.74
C GLY A 36 -22.24 1.42 10.95
N TYR A 37 -21.06 0.81 10.80
CA TYR A 37 -20.32 0.22 11.93
C TYR A 37 -19.76 1.26 12.89
N ALA A 38 -19.65 2.54 12.50
CA ALA A 38 -19.21 3.62 13.37
C ALA A 38 -20.06 3.71 14.64
N ALA A 39 -21.38 3.50 14.52
CA ALA A 39 -22.32 3.53 15.64
C ALA A 39 -21.98 2.51 16.76
N ARG A 40 -21.29 1.42 16.45
CA ARG A 40 -20.86 0.42 17.43
C ARG A 40 -19.82 0.96 18.40
N TRP A 41 -18.99 1.90 17.94
CA TRP A 41 -17.83 2.42 18.65
C TRP A 41 -18.10 3.78 19.31
N ALA A 42 -19.17 4.45 18.88
CA ALA A 42 -19.71 5.70 19.42
C ALA A 42 -18.62 6.78 19.68
N ASP A 43 -18.41 7.13 20.94
CA ASP A 43 -17.52 8.24 21.34
C ASP A 43 -16.04 7.85 21.43
N ARG A 44 -15.70 6.59 21.06
CA ARG A 44 -14.29 6.19 20.98
C ARG A 44 -13.58 7.05 19.94
N ALA A 45 -12.33 7.45 20.23
CA ALA A 45 -11.48 8.13 19.26
C ALA A 45 -11.23 7.22 18.05
N HIS A 46 -11.50 7.74 16.85
CA HIS A 46 -11.24 7.04 15.59
C HIS A 46 -10.06 7.62 14.83
N ILE A 47 -9.94 8.95 14.76
CA ILE A 47 -8.86 9.61 14.06
C ILE A 47 -8.13 10.55 15.02
N VAL A 48 -6.81 10.48 14.99
CA VAL A 48 -5.93 11.35 15.77
C VAL A 48 -4.87 11.92 14.85
N GLN A 49 -4.79 13.25 14.79
CA GLN A 49 -3.74 13.94 14.06
C GLN A 49 -3.42 15.29 14.70
N GLY A 50 -2.18 15.49 15.14
CA GLY A 50 -1.79 16.70 15.87
C GLY A 50 -2.60 16.85 17.16
N THR A 51 -3.40 17.93 17.27
CA THR A 51 -4.31 18.18 18.38
C THR A 51 -5.75 17.76 18.10
N GLN A 52 -6.05 17.33 16.88
CA GLN A 52 -7.38 16.90 16.49
C GLN A 52 -7.62 15.44 16.92
N VAL A 53 -8.75 15.23 17.58
CA VAL A 53 -9.26 13.90 17.94
C VAL A 53 -10.70 13.84 17.46
N VAL A 54 -10.99 12.93 16.56
CA VAL A 54 -12.32 12.72 15.96
C VAL A 54 -12.85 11.39 16.45
N SER A 55 -14.03 11.38 17.10
CA SER A 55 -14.69 10.15 17.49
C SER A 55 -15.38 9.47 16.29
N PHE A 56 -15.81 8.22 16.45
CA PHE A 56 -16.61 7.54 15.42
C PHE A 56 -17.95 8.25 15.19
N THR A 57 -18.59 8.76 16.24
CA THR A 57 -19.82 9.55 16.15
C THR A 57 -19.59 10.84 15.37
N ASP A 58 -18.52 11.58 15.70
CA ASP A 58 -18.21 12.84 15.01
C ASP A 58 -17.85 12.61 13.54
N LEU A 59 -17.09 11.55 13.24
CA LEU A 59 -16.81 11.16 11.86
C LEU A 59 -18.10 10.90 11.09
N GLN A 60 -19.02 10.08 11.66
CA GLN A 60 -20.26 9.75 10.98
C GLN A 60 -21.09 11.01 10.68
N ARG A 61 -21.24 11.92 11.65
CA ARG A 61 -21.95 13.20 11.47
C ARG A 61 -21.31 14.05 10.37
N ALA A 62 -20.00 14.22 10.42
CA ALA A 62 -19.26 15.02 9.44
C ALA A 62 -19.38 14.43 8.02
N VAL A 63 -19.29 13.10 7.89
CA VAL A 63 -19.46 12.40 6.62
C VAL A 63 -20.87 12.58 6.07
N GLU A 64 -21.90 12.40 6.90
CA GLU A 64 -23.31 12.57 6.49
C GLU A 64 -23.62 14.01 6.07
N ALA A 65 -23.09 15.01 6.80
CA ALA A 65 -23.21 16.41 6.45
C ALA A 65 -22.52 16.72 5.10
N LYS A 66 -21.30 16.20 4.91
CA LYS A 66 -20.56 16.36 3.66
C LYS A 66 -21.22 15.65 2.48
N ALA A 67 -21.72 14.44 2.69
CA ALA A 67 -22.46 13.69 1.67
C ALA A 67 -23.70 14.47 1.19
N ARG A 68 -24.44 15.09 2.11
CA ARG A 68 -25.59 15.95 1.76
C ARG A 68 -25.14 17.18 0.96
N GLU A 69 -24.09 17.88 1.40
CA GLU A 69 -23.54 19.03 0.66
C GLU A 69 -23.19 18.64 -0.79
N LEU A 70 -22.53 17.50 -0.98
CA LEU A 70 -22.15 17.00 -2.32
C LEU A 70 -23.39 16.62 -3.15
N ALA A 71 -24.35 15.93 -2.57
CA ALA A 71 -25.58 15.53 -3.24
C ALA A 71 -26.47 16.75 -3.62
N ASP A 72 -26.60 17.73 -2.72
CA ASP A 72 -27.30 18.99 -2.99
C ASP A 72 -26.58 19.81 -4.08
N GLY A 73 -25.26 19.65 -4.21
CA GLY A 73 -24.44 20.17 -5.30
C GLY A 73 -24.61 19.41 -6.63
N GLY A 74 -25.45 18.36 -6.67
CA GLY A 74 -25.76 17.57 -7.85
C GLY A 74 -24.80 16.41 -8.11
N LEU A 75 -23.91 16.06 -7.18
CA LEU A 75 -23.01 14.92 -7.31
C LEU A 75 -23.68 13.62 -6.85
N GLY A 76 -23.39 12.52 -7.50
CA GLY A 76 -23.97 11.22 -7.22
C GLY A 76 -23.25 10.07 -7.89
N ALA A 77 -23.98 9.01 -8.20
CA ALA A 77 -23.44 7.83 -8.84
C ALA A 77 -22.68 8.16 -10.13
N ASP A 78 -21.56 7.50 -10.34
CA ASP A 78 -20.69 7.64 -11.50
C ASP A 78 -19.90 8.96 -11.61
N ASP A 79 -20.15 9.96 -10.76
CA ASP A 79 -19.29 11.14 -10.70
C ASP A 79 -17.91 10.77 -10.17
N ARG A 80 -16.87 11.19 -10.88
CA ARG A 80 -15.47 10.97 -10.50
C ARG A 80 -14.93 12.20 -9.79
N VAL A 81 -14.77 12.06 -8.48
CA VAL A 81 -14.42 13.16 -7.57
C VAL A 81 -12.95 13.03 -7.17
N LEU A 82 -12.10 13.92 -7.65
CA LEU A 82 -10.69 13.97 -7.24
C LEU A 82 -10.59 14.40 -5.78
N ILE A 83 -9.94 13.60 -4.95
CA ILE A 83 -9.54 13.96 -3.58
C ILE A 83 -8.04 14.22 -3.59
N LEU A 84 -7.64 15.50 -3.56
CA LEU A 84 -6.25 15.92 -3.66
C LEU A 84 -5.82 16.66 -2.38
N GLY A 85 -5.10 15.96 -1.52
CA GLY A 85 -4.64 16.51 -0.26
C GLY A 85 -3.77 15.54 0.53
N TRP A 86 -3.22 16.03 1.63
CA TRP A 86 -2.47 15.23 2.57
C TRP A 86 -3.42 14.41 3.46
N ASN A 87 -2.87 13.34 4.08
CA ASN A 87 -3.61 12.59 5.10
C ASN A 87 -4.14 13.55 6.17
N SER A 88 -5.46 13.57 6.33
CA SER A 88 -6.12 14.40 7.34
C SER A 88 -7.51 13.83 7.67
N PRO A 89 -8.12 14.24 8.79
CA PRO A 89 -9.51 13.90 9.08
C PRO A 89 -10.45 14.29 7.93
N GLU A 90 -10.24 15.47 7.32
CA GLU A 90 -11.05 15.99 6.22
C GLU A 90 -10.91 15.12 4.95
N TRP A 91 -9.70 14.59 4.68
CA TRP A 91 -9.49 13.64 3.58
C TRP A 91 -10.36 12.39 3.77
N ILE A 92 -10.39 11.86 4.99
CA ILE A 92 -11.19 10.69 5.34
C ILE A 92 -12.69 10.97 5.23
N ILE A 93 -13.12 12.16 5.67
CA ILE A 93 -14.53 12.61 5.55
C ILE A 93 -14.92 12.69 4.07
N ASN A 94 -14.10 13.30 3.23
CA ASN A 94 -14.36 13.41 1.79
C ASN A 94 -14.45 12.04 1.10
N PHE A 95 -13.56 11.11 1.45
CA PHE A 95 -13.60 9.74 0.93
C PHE A 95 -14.91 9.03 1.26
N TRP A 96 -15.30 9.04 2.53
CA TRP A 96 -16.55 8.40 2.98
C TRP A 96 -17.80 9.10 2.43
N ALA A 97 -17.77 10.42 2.30
CA ALA A 97 -18.89 11.17 1.72
C ALA A 97 -19.12 10.79 0.25
N CYS A 98 -18.05 10.70 -0.55
CA CYS A 98 -18.13 10.20 -1.93
C CYS A 98 -18.69 8.76 -1.96
N ALA A 99 -18.15 7.86 -1.13
CA ALA A 99 -18.63 6.48 -1.05
C ALA A 99 -20.10 6.40 -0.64
N LEU A 100 -20.57 7.30 0.24
CA LEU A 100 -21.95 7.30 0.74
C LEU A 100 -22.97 7.74 -0.33
N ILE A 101 -22.61 8.71 -1.18
CA ILE A 101 -23.48 9.17 -2.29
C ILE A 101 -23.34 8.32 -3.56
N GLY A 102 -22.42 7.34 -3.58
CA GLY A 102 -22.16 6.49 -4.74
C GLY A 102 -21.22 7.11 -5.79
N ALA A 103 -20.64 8.27 -5.51
CA ALA A 103 -19.60 8.84 -6.36
C ALA A 103 -18.29 8.05 -6.24
N VAL A 104 -17.46 8.10 -7.28
CA VAL A 104 -16.19 7.38 -7.35
C VAL A 104 -15.04 8.32 -6.93
N PRO A 105 -14.46 8.18 -5.73
CA PRO A 105 -13.30 8.95 -5.34
C PRO A 105 -12.10 8.58 -6.21
N VAL A 106 -11.47 9.59 -6.78
CA VAL A 106 -10.20 9.51 -7.52
C VAL A 106 -9.10 9.99 -6.58
N LEU A 107 -8.20 9.10 -6.18
CA LEU A 107 -7.24 9.37 -5.13
C LEU A 107 -6.00 10.05 -5.69
N GLY A 108 -5.92 11.37 -5.53
CA GLY A 108 -4.83 12.20 -5.99
C GLY A 108 -3.62 12.15 -5.05
N ASN A 109 -2.43 12.04 -5.62
CA ASN A 109 -1.18 12.11 -4.88
C ASN A 109 -0.83 13.57 -4.54
N GLY A 110 -0.80 13.92 -3.25
CA GLY A 110 -0.50 15.28 -2.77
C GLY A 110 0.88 15.82 -3.17
N TRP A 111 1.81 14.95 -3.60
CA TRP A 111 3.13 15.34 -4.09
C TRP A 111 3.19 15.64 -5.59
N TRP A 112 2.15 15.28 -6.36
CA TRP A 112 2.13 15.54 -7.79
C TRP A 112 2.43 17.02 -8.11
N SER A 113 3.12 17.25 -9.22
CA SER A 113 3.24 18.55 -9.87
C SER A 113 1.92 18.98 -10.50
N ASP A 114 1.83 20.24 -10.92
CA ASP A 114 0.64 20.77 -11.60
C ASP A 114 0.33 20.01 -12.88
N SER A 115 1.37 19.59 -13.63
CA SER A 115 1.22 18.78 -14.86
C SER A 115 0.71 17.38 -14.56
N GLU A 116 1.22 16.71 -13.53
CA GLU A 116 0.73 15.38 -13.13
C GLU A 116 -0.72 15.43 -12.65
N VAL A 117 -1.12 16.50 -11.95
CA VAL A 117 -2.52 16.70 -11.55
C VAL A 117 -3.40 16.88 -12.79
N ALA A 118 -2.96 17.67 -13.77
CA ALA A 118 -3.70 17.87 -15.03
C ALA A 118 -3.84 16.55 -15.81
N ASP A 119 -2.76 15.78 -15.93
CA ASP A 119 -2.77 14.45 -16.57
C ASP A 119 -3.73 13.48 -15.85
N ALA A 120 -3.73 13.46 -14.53
CA ALA A 120 -4.61 12.61 -13.74
C ALA A 120 -6.09 12.99 -13.89
N VAL A 121 -6.39 14.29 -13.91
CA VAL A 121 -7.73 14.84 -14.16
C VAL A 121 -8.25 14.42 -15.53
N GLU A 122 -7.43 14.54 -16.56
CA GLU A 122 -7.76 14.12 -17.91
C GLU A 122 -7.93 12.60 -18.00
N THR A 123 -6.93 11.85 -17.54
CA THR A 123 -6.92 10.37 -17.57
C THR A 123 -8.14 9.77 -16.90
N ALA A 124 -8.50 10.22 -15.69
CA ALA A 124 -9.64 9.70 -14.95
C ALA A 124 -10.98 10.39 -15.31
N SER A 125 -10.98 11.35 -16.25
CA SER A 125 -12.15 12.17 -16.62
C SER A 125 -12.87 12.72 -15.38
N VAL A 126 -12.10 13.39 -14.50
CA VAL A 126 -12.58 13.93 -13.23
C VAL A 126 -13.67 14.98 -13.46
N THR A 127 -14.79 14.89 -12.76
CA THR A 127 -15.93 15.83 -12.87
C THR A 127 -15.82 17.00 -11.89
N VAL A 128 -15.33 16.75 -10.68
CA VAL A 128 -15.17 17.75 -9.60
C VAL A 128 -13.92 17.42 -8.79
N ALA A 129 -13.29 18.43 -8.21
CA ALA A 129 -12.20 18.25 -7.26
C ALA A 129 -12.57 18.73 -5.84
N LEU A 130 -12.16 17.93 -4.88
CA LEU A 130 -12.03 18.25 -3.45
C LEU A 130 -10.53 18.35 -3.17
N ALA A 131 -10.04 19.51 -2.80
CA ALA A 131 -8.62 19.71 -2.58
C ALA A 131 -8.34 20.56 -1.33
N ASP A 132 -7.29 20.19 -0.60
CA ASP A 132 -6.75 21.03 0.47
C ASP A 132 -6.12 22.31 -0.11
N VAL A 133 -5.64 23.19 0.75
CA VAL A 133 -5.04 24.47 0.33
C VAL A 133 -3.88 24.30 -0.65
N ARG A 134 -3.04 23.26 -0.45
CA ARG A 134 -1.90 22.97 -1.34
C ARG A 134 -2.34 22.33 -2.63
N GLY A 135 -3.25 21.37 -2.56
CA GLY A 135 -3.83 20.70 -3.72
C GLY A 135 -4.58 21.67 -4.62
N SER A 136 -5.35 22.59 -4.05
CA SER A 136 -6.13 23.60 -4.78
C SER A 136 -5.25 24.49 -5.68
N ALA A 137 -4.03 24.79 -5.26
CA ALA A 137 -3.09 25.59 -6.05
C ALA A 137 -2.62 24.88 -7.33
N LYS A 138 -2.74 23.55 -7.41
CA LYS A 138 -2.29 22.70 -8.54
C LYS A 138 -3.40 22.34 -9.51
N LEU A 139 -4.66 22.64 -9.16
CA LEU A 139 -5.81 22.25 -9.98
C LEU A 139 -5.87 23.03 -11.31
N PRO A 140 -6.26 22.38 -12.43
CA PRO A 140 -6.63 23.09 -13.65
C PRO A 140 -7.75 24.09 -13.39
N LYS A 141 -7.60 25.33 -13.85
CA LYS A 141 -8.56 26.44 -13.61
C LYS A 141 -9.97 26.16 -14.10
N VAL A 142 -10.13 25.26 -15.06
CA VAL A 142 -11.44 24.91 -15.67
C VAL A 142 -12.15 23.78 -14.91
N LEU A 143 -11.47 23.10 -14.00
CA LEU A 143 -12.04 22.00 -13.23
C LEU A 143 -12.97 22.55 -12.14
N PRO A 144 -14.24 22.15 -12.09
CA PRO A 144 -15.13 22.48 -10.98
C PRO A 144 -14.57 21.99 -9.65
N THR A 145 -14.75 22.80 -8.61
CA THR A 145 -14.31 22.44 -7.26
C THR A 145 -15.48 22.47 -6.29
N ALA A 146 -15.56 21.50 -5.40
CA ALA A 146 -16.40 21.55 -4.21
C ALA A 146 -15.53 21.91 -3.01
N ARG A 147 -16.17 22.36 -1.93
CA ARG A 147 -15.46 22.74 -0.71
C ARG A 147 -14.75 21.51 -0.12
N TRP A 148 -13.49 21.67 0.30
CA TRP A 148 -12.83 20.69 1.17
C TRP A 148 -13.64 20.51 2.47
N ALA A 149 -13.69 19.32 3.04
CA ALA A 149 -14.51 19.05 4.23
C ALA A 149 -14.23 20.07 5.34
N CYS A 150 -15.25 20.41 6.09
CA CYS A 150 -15.18 21.32 7.20
C CYS A 150 -14.56 20.67 8.43
N ASP A 151 -14.22 21.52 9.39
CA ASP A 151 -13.92 21.08 10.76
C ASP A 151 -15.08 20.21 11.29
N VAL A 152 -14.71 19.08 11.88
CA VAL A 152 -15.65 18.09 12.43
C VAL A 152 -16.56 18.71 13.49
N GLN A 153 -16.12 19.79 14.14
CA GLN A 153 -16.85 20.51 15.19
C GLN A 153 -18.03 21.36 14.67
N ASP A 154 -18.05 21.64 13.37
CA ASP A 154 -19.09 22.45 12.73
C ASP A 154 -20.33 21.64 12.27
N ALA A 155 -20.31 20.32 12.45
CA ALA A 155 -21.45 19.47 12.08
C ALA A 155 -22.60 19.65 13.10
N ASP A 156 -23.67 20.29 12.68
CA ASP A 156 -24.87 20.54 13.52
C ASP A 156 -25.46 19.20 14.00
N GLU A 157 -25.65 19.06 15.32
CA GLU A 157 -26.25 17.87 15.95
C GLU A 157 -27.68 17.59 15.49
N GLN A 158 -28.37 18.57 14.92
CA GLN A 158 -29.77 18.47 14.52
C GLN A 158 -30.00 18.07 13.05
N VAL A 159 -28.93 17.81 12.29
CA VAL A 159 -29.06 17.42 10.88
C VAL A 159 -29.56 15.97 10.79
N PRO A 160 -30.67 15.69 10.08
CA PRO A 160 -31.16 14.33 9.89
C PRO A 160 -30.11 13.44 9.23
N ALA A 161 -30.09 12.15 9.56
CA ALA A 161 -29.18 11.18 8.91
C ALA A 161 -29.31 11.24 7.37
N PHE A 162 -28.19 11.15 6.67
CA PHE A 162 -28.21 11.06 5.22
C PHE A 162 -28.79 9.70 4.80
N VAL A 163 -29.84 9.74 4.00
CA VAL A 163 -30.43 8.53 3.43
C VAL A 163 -29.85 8.36 2.03
N ALA A 164 -28.99 7.37 1.87
CA ALA A 164 -28.43 7.03 0.57
C ALA A 164 -29.55 6.58 -0.39
N GLY A 165 -29.41 6.94 -1.66
CA GLY A 165 -30.24 6.43 -2.74
C GLY A 165 -30.03 4.94 -2.98
N GLU A 166 -30.56 4.45 -4.10
CA GLU A 166 -30.32 3.08 -4.54
C GLU A 166 -28.82 2.82 -4.70
N ARG A 167 -28.34 1.72 -4.12
CA ARG A 167 -26.91 1.35 -4.18
C ARG A 167 -26.57 0.81 -5.55
N ALA A 168 -25.42 1.22 -6.06
CA ALA A 168 -24.81 0.63 -7.23
C ALA A 168 -24.50 -0.87 -7.01
N SER A 169 -24.32 -1.61 -8.10
CA SER A 169 -23.87 -3.00 -8.03
C SER A 169 -22.54 -3.11 -7.30
N GLU A 170 -22.30 -4.24 -6.61
CA GLU A 170 -20.98 -4.51 -6.01
C GLU A 170 -19.85 -4.56 -7.04
N ASP A 171 -20.16 -4.76 -8.33
CA ASP A 171 -19.24 -4.74 -9.45
C ASP A 171 -19.08 -3.37 -10.13
N SER A 172 -19.76 -2.33 -9.60
CA SER A 172 -19.56 -0.95 -10.06
C SER A 172 -18.26 -0.37 -9.49
N PRO A 173 -17.67 0.66 -10.18
CA PRO A 173 -16.51 1.37 -9.68
C PRO A 173 -16.73 1.93 -8.28
N ALA A 174 -15.77 1.72 -7.38
CA ALA A 174 -15.80 2.20 -6.00
C ALA A 174 -14.68 3.20 -5.71
N VAL A 175 -13.55 3.09 -6.38
CA VAL A 175 -12.39 3.97 -6.21
C VAL A 175 -11.47 3.90 -7.43
N ILE A 176 -10.81 5.00 -7.75
CA ILE A 176 -9.71 5.04 -8.71
C ILE A 176 -8.42 5.37 -7.98
N VAL A 177 -7.42 4.49 -8.10
CA VAL A 177 -6.10 4.61 -7.48
C VAL A 177 -5.04 4.67 -8.56
N PHE A 178 -4.13 5.62 -8.46
CA PHE A 178 -3.04 5.72 -9.43
C PHE A 178 -1.82 4.91 -9.01
N THR A 179 -1.19 4.26 -9.99
CA THR A 179 0.09 3.56 -9.84
C THR A 179 1.15 4.21 -10.72
N SER A 180 2.42 4.09 -10.33
CA SER A 180 3.54 4.52 -11.17
C SER A 180 3.64 3.57 -12.37
N GLY A 181 3.06 3.97 -13.50
CA GLY A 181 3.13 3.21 -14.75
C GLY A 181 4.57 3.04 -15.26
N THR A 182 4.79 1.95 -15.99
CA THR A 182 6.10 1.68 -16.63
C THR A 182 6.41 2.63 -17.79
N SER A 183 5.40 3.33 -18.30
CA SER A 183 5.48 4.29 -19.42
C SER A 183 5.78 5.74 -18.99
N GLY A 184 6.04 5.96 -17.69
CA GLY A 184 6.25 7.31 -17.13
C GLY A 184 4.99 8.09 -16.79
N ARG A 185 3.81 7.66 -17.26
CA ARG A 185 2.51 8.23 -16.83
C ARG A 185 1.85 7.30 -15.82
N PRO A 186 1.28 7.85 -14.73
CA PRO A 186 0.53 7.04 -13.78
C PRO A 186 -0.70 6.38 -14.42
N LYS A 187 -0.92 5.09 -14.14
CA LYS A 187 -2.10 4.35 -14.59
C LYS A 187 -3.22 4.48 -13.57
N ALA A 188 -4.43 4.75 -14.04
CA ALA A 188 -5.62 4.89 -13.22
C ALA A 188 -6.32 3.52 -13.04
N VAL A 189 -6.05 2.84 -11.94
CA VAL A 189 -6.62 1.53 -11.59
C VAL A 189 -8.03 1.72 -11.05
N VAL A 190 -9.03 1.16 -11.70
CA VAL A 190 -10.43 1.19 -11.24
C VAL A 190 -10.74 -0.06 -10.45
N LEU A 191 -11.07 0.10 -9.17
CA LEU A 191 -11.48 -0.99 -8.28
C LEU A 191 -12.97 -0.93 -8.00
N ALA A 192 -13.62 -2.10 -8.04
CA ALA A 192 -15.03 -2.25 -7.68
C ALA A 192 -15.25 -2.27 -6.16
N HIS A 193 -16.48 -2.09 -5.71
CA HIS A 193 -16.86 -2.36 -4.32
C HIS A 193 -16.48 -3.79 -3.93
N ARG A 194 -16.78 -4.78 -4.77
CA ARG A 194 -16.37 -6.19 -4.59
C ARG A 194 -14.87 -6.31 -4.37
N SER A 195 -14.04 -5.61 -5.17
CA SER A 195 -12.59 -5.72 -5.08
C SER A 195 -12.07 -5.33 -3.69
N LEU A 196 -12.57 -4.24 -3.14
CA LEU A 196 -12.19 -3.74 -1.82
C LEU A 196 -12.74 -4.61 -0.69
N LEU A 197 -14.01 -5.00 -0.79
CA LEU A 197 -14.72 -5.73 0.26
C LEU A 197 -14.26 -7.19 0.37
N ALA A 198 -13.97 -7.85 -0.75
CA ALA A 198 -13.40 -9.20 -0.73
C ALA A 198 -12.02 -9.21 -0.04
N GLY A 199 -11.15 -8.25 -0.35
CA GLY A 199 -9.86 -8.11 0.31
C GLY A 199 -10.00 -7.86 1.81
N LEU A 200 -10.89 -6.95 2.19
CA LEU A 200 -11.19 -6.67 3.59
C LEU A 200 -11.70 -7.92 4.32
N GLN A 201 -12.67 -8.65 3.74
CA GLN A 201 -13.23 -9.84 4.37
C GLN A 201 -12.19 -10.95 4.53
N MET A 202 -11.35 -11.20 3.53
CA MET A 202 -10.24 -12.16 3.63
C MET A 202 -9.30 -11.82 4.80
N LEU A 203 -8.87 -10.56 4.94
CA LEU A 203 -8.02 -10.13 6.04
C LEU A 203 -8.70 -10.27 7.40
N LEU A 204 -9.97 -9.87 7.52
CA LEU A 204 -10.74 -10.00 8.75
C LEU A 204 -10.95 -11.47 9.11
N HIS A 205 -11.17 -12.35 8.12
CA HIS A 205 -11.33 -13.78 8.34
C HIS A 205 -10.05 -14.42 8.90
N ILE A 206 -8.91 -14.27 8.23
CA ILE A 206 -7.65 -14.88 8.67
C ILE A 206 -7.14 -14.32 9.99
N THR A 207 -7.48 -13.06 10.30
CA THR A 207 -7.13 -12.42 11.58
C THR A 207 -8.18 -12.63 12.67
N ARG A 208 -9.27 -13.35 12.38
CA ARG A 208 -10.41 -13.58 13.28
C ARG A 208 -11.02 -12.29 13.82
N ARG A 209 -11.28 -11.34 12.93
CA ARG A 209 -11.81 -10.01 13.25
C ARG A 209 -13.04 -9.64 12.40
N LEU A 210 -13.78 -10.64 11.92
CA LEU A 210 -15.09 -10.39 11.32
C LEU A 210 -16.02 -9.68 12.33
N PRO A 211 -17.00 -8.88 11.89
CA PRO A 211 -17.84 -8.07 12.79
C PRO A 211 -18.46 -8.83 13.96
N HIS A 212 -18.82 -10.09 13.77
CA HIS A 212 -19.37 -10.96 14.82
C HIS A 212 -18.31 -11.56 15.76
N MET A 213 -17.03 -11.45 15.41
CA MET A 213 -15.88 -11.95 16.19
C MET A 213 -15.21 -10.85 17.04
N VAL A 214 -15.63 -9.59 16.85
CA VAL A 214 -15.07 -8.45 17.58
C VAL A 214 -16.06 -7.97 18.64
N ASP A 215 -15.55 -7.51 19.77
CA ASP A 215 -16.29 -6.97 20.90
C ASP A 215 -15.89 -5.53 21.22
N GLU A 216 -16.47 -4.96 22.26
CA GLU A 216 -16.17 -3.60 22.70
C GLU A 216 -14.71 -3.39 23.16
N ASN A 217 -13.98 -4.46 23.51
CA ASN A 217 -12.57 -4.41 23.87
C ASN A 217 -11.64 -4.60 22.67
N THR A 218 -12.22 -4.92 21.51
CA THR A 218 -11.46 -5.03 20.26
C THR A 218 -11.13 -3.64 19.74
N GLY A 219 -10.11 -3.55 18.92
CA GLY A 219 -9.58 -2.30 18.46
C GLY A 219 -8.35 -1.86 19.27
N GLY A 220 -7.88 -0.67 19.00
CA GLY A 220 -6.72 -0.06 19.65
C GLY A 220 -6.02 0.90 18.72
N ALA A 221 -5.07 1.67 19.24
CA ALA A 221 -4.35 2.64 18.46
C ALA A 221 -3.44 1.95 17.42
N GLY A 222 -3.56 2.37 16.18
CA GLY A 222 -2.72 1.97 15.07
C GLY A 222 -2.05 3.20 14.44
N LEU A 223 -0.73 3.19 14.35
CA LEU A 223 0.01 4.24 13.65
C LEU A 223 -0.06 3.97 12.14
N HIS A 224 -0.53 4.97 11.40
CA HIS A 224 -0.57 4.96 9.94
C HIS A 224 0.34 6.05 9.39
N THR A 225 1.48 5.66 8.84
CA THR A 225 2.50 6.58 8.30
C THR A 225 2.52 6.64 6.78
N GLY A 226 1.84 5.71 6.13
CA GLY A 226 1.69 5.68 4.67
C GLY A 226 0.65 6.67 4.15
N PRO A 227 0.65 6.96 2.85
CA PRO A 227 -0.35 7.85 2.25
C PRO A 227 -1.72 7.17 2.10
N MET A 228 -2.79 7.90 2.41
CA MET A 228 -4.17 7.43 2.28
C MET A 228 -4.60 7.23 0.82
N PHE A 229 -3.98 7.92 -0.13
CA PHE A 229 -4.28 7.77 -1.56
C PHE A 229 -3.74 6.47 -2.17
N HIS A 230 -3.00 5.64 -1.43
CA HIS A 230 -2.63 4.29 -1.84
C HIS A 230 -3.64 3.26 -1.35
N ILE A 231 -3.71 2.13 -2.06
CA ILE A 231 -4.63 1.03 -1.71
C ILE A 231 -4.47 0.54 -0.27
N GLY A 232 -3.24 0.53 0.26
CA GLY A 232 -2.98 0.18 1.67
C GLY A 232 -3.61 1.15 2.66
N GLY A 233 -3.68 2.45 2.32
CA GLY A 233 -4.39 3.46 3.11
C GLY A 233 -5.89 3.22 3.11
N VAL A 234 -6.48 3.00 1.92
CA VAL A 234 -7.90 2.68 1.78
C VAL A 234 -8.27 1.44 2.61
N GLN A 235 -7.50 0.36 2.51
CA GLN A 235 -7.76 -0.86 3.27
C GLN A 235 -7.64 -0.66 4.79
N THR A 236 -6.65 0.13 5.23
CA THR A 236 -6.51 0.51 6.64
C THR A 236 -7.74 1.28 7.11
N LEU A 237 -8.24 2.21 6.31
CA LEU A 237 -9.46 2.97 6.61
C LEU A 237 -10.70 2.07 6.71
N LEU A 238 -10.94 1.22 5.70
CA LEU A 238 -12.09 0.31 5.70
C LEU A 238 -12.04 -0.68 6.88
N ARG A 239 -10.85 -1.19 7.20
CA ARG A 239 -10.66 -2.09 8.34
C ARG A 239 -10.93 -1.40 9.67
N SER A 240 -10.43 -0.18 9.85
CA SER A 240 -10.52 0.54 11.12
C SER A 240 -11.95 0.78 11.59
N ILE A 241 -12.86 1.07 10.65
CA ILE A 241 -14.28 1.30 10.96
C ILE A 241 -14.97 0.02 11.46
N ILE A 242 -14.55 -1.15 10.95
CA ILE A 242 -15.12 -2.46 11.33
C ILE A 242 -14.64 -2.90 12.71
N VAL A 243 -13.33 -2.77 12.97
CA VAL A 243 -12.72 -3.32 14.19
C VAL A 243 -12.59 -2.31 15.34
N GLY A 244 -13.02 -1.06 15.12
CA GLY A 244 -12.96 -0.02 16.15
C GLY A 244 -11.54 0.49 16.43
N ASP A 245 -10.67 0.52 15.42
CA ASP A 245 -9.31 1.01 15.59
C ASP A 245 -9.25 2.55 15.60
N THR A 246 -8.38 3.09 16.43
CA THR A 246 -7.97 4.50 16.37
C THR A 246 -6.82 4.64 15.38
N LEU A 247 -7.03 5.42 14.33
CA LEU A 247 -6.00 5.78 13.34
C LEU A 247 -5.19 6.96 13.86
N VAL A 248 -3.97 6.72 14.27
CA VAL A 248 -3.02 7.76 14.68
C VAL A 248 -2.17 8.11 13.47
N MET A 249 -2.18 9.38 13.05
CA MET A 249 -1.49 9.86 11.86
C MET A 249 -0.53 11.00 12.20
N PRO A 250 0.69 11.02 11.66
CA PRO A 250 1.57 12.18 11.77
C PRO A 250 1.00 13.39 10.99
N VAL A 251 1.41 14.58 11.38
CA VAL A 251 1.11 15.81 10.64
C VAL A 251 2.13 16.00 9.53
N GLY A 252 1.66 16.03 8.28
CA GLY A 252 2.51 16.21 7.11
C GLY A 252 3.33 14.96 6.72
N SER A 253 4.60 15.14 6.33
CA SER A 253 5.47 14.03 5.94
C SER A 253 5.96 13.23 7.15
N PHE A 254 6.28 11.95 6.91
CA PHE A 254 6.85 11.07 7.92
C PHE A 254 8.14 11.63 8.52
N LYS A 255 8.24 11.62 9.87
CA LYS A 255 9.43 11.92 10.65
C LYS A 255 9.59 10.87 11.75
N PRO A 256 10.80 10.33 11.97
CA PRO A 256 11.04 9.30 12.99
C PRO A 256 10.71 9.75 14.41
N ASP A 257 11.10 10.96 14.78
CA ASP A 257 10.82 11.58 16.10
C ASP A 257 9.33 11.71 16.39
N GLU A 258 8.56 12.14 15.39
CA GLU A 258 7.10 12.25 15.48
C GLU A 258 6.45 10.86 15.61
N ALA A 259 6.91 9.87 14.83
CA ALA A 259 6.40 8.50 14.94
C ALA A 259 6.65 7.92 16.34
N LEU A 260 7.84 8.08 16.88
CA LEU A 260 8.21 7.67 18.24
C LEU A 260 7.34 8.34 19.31
N ARG A 261 7.13 9.66 19.19
CA ARG A 261 6.26 10.42 20.07
C ARG A 261 4.82 9.90 20.04
N LEU A 262 4.27 9.68 18.85
CA LEU A 262 2.90 9.19 18.69
C LEU A 262 2.72 7.76 19.23
N ILE A 263 3.72 6.88 19.05
CA ILE A 263 3.68 5.51 19.61
C ILE A 263 3.55 5.57 21.13
N GLU A 264 4.36 6.37 21.79
CA GLU A 264 4.36 6.50 23.25
C GLU A 264 3.09 7.17 23.76
N GLU A 265 2.71 8.32 23.20
CA GLU A 265 1.59 9.14 23.66
C GLU A 265 0.25 8.43 23.52
N TRP A 266 0.02 7.80 22.35
CA TRP A 266 -1.24 7.12 22.04
C TRP A 266 -1.24 5.63 22.35
N LYS A 267 -0.19 5.13 22.99
CA LYS A 267 -0.06 3.71 23.33
C LYS A 267 -0.31 2.82 22.12
N VAL A 268 0.32 3.16 21.01
CA VAL A 268 0.12 2.47 19.73
C VAL A 268 0.45 0.99 19.88
N ALA A 269 -0.50 0.14 19.48
CA ALA A 269 -0.36 -1.30 19.53
C ALA A 269 0.07 -1.91 18.18
N ARG A 270 -0.20 -1.22 17.08
CA ARG A 270 0.08 -1.68 15.71
C ARG A 270 0.66 -0.54 14.87
N TRP A 271 1.60 -0.87 14.02
CA TRP A 271 2.16 0.07 13.05
C TRP A 271 2.20 -0.57 11.66
N SER A 272 1.63 0.12 10.66
CA SER A 272 1.77 -0.23 9.25
C SER A 272 2.77 0.70 8.60
N ALA A 273 3.87 0.16 8.08
CA ALA A 273 5.00 0.91 7.58
C ALA A 273 5.68 0.24 6.38
N VAL A 274 6.61 0.94 5.75
CA VAL A 274 7.59 0.37 4.83
C VAL A 274 8.92 0.16 5.55
N PRO A 275 9.80 -0.75 5.08
CA PRO A 275 11.06 -1.07 5.77
C PRO A 275 11.89 0.16 6.12
N THR A 276 12.07 1.09 5.19
CA THR A 276 12.85 2.32 5.38
C THR A 276 12.35 3.21 6.52
N MET A 277 11.03 3.30 6.72
CA MET A 277 10.47 4.05 7.85
C MET A 277 10.81 3.40 9.18
N VAL A 278 10.75 2.07 9.23
CA VAL A 278 11.08 1.31 10.45
C VAL A 278 12.56 1.44 10.79
N SER A 279 13.46 1.26 9.81
CA SER A 279 14.90 1.44 10.02
C SER A 279 15.21 2.83 10.57
N ARG A 280 14.65 3.89 9.96
CA ARG A 280 14.86 5.27 10.42
C ARG A 280 14.35 5.54 11.84
N VAL A 281 13.25 4.88 12.24
CA VAL A 281 12.76 4.96 13.63
C VAL A 281 13.72 4.27 14.58
N LEU A 282 14.22 3.09 14.23
CA LEU A 282 15.13 2.32 15.09
C LEU A 282 16.52 2.95 15.22
N GLU A 283 16.98 3.66 14.19
CA GLU A 283 18.24 4.41 14.17
C GLU A 283 18.15 5.74 14.92
N HIS A 284 16.94 6.24 15.17
CA HIS A 284 16.76 7.54 15.85
C HIS A 284 17.16 7.44 17.33
N PRO A 285 17.94 8.41 17.87
CA PRO A 285 18.40 8.40 19.27
C PRO A 285 17.27 8.20 20.29
N ASP A 286 16.11 8.80 20.04
CA ASP A 286 14.95 8.73 20.93
C ASP A 286 14.35 7.31 21.00
N ALA A 287 14.64 6.41 20.07
CA ALA A 287 14.13 5.05 20.10
C ALA A 287 14.54 4.29 21.38
N GLN A 288 15.67 4.66 21.97
CA GLN A 288 16.18 4.07 23.21
C GLN A 288 15.57 4.68 24.47
N THR A 289 14.94 5.83 24.38
CA THR A 289 14.42 6.59 25.53
C THR A 289 12.91 6.60 25.63
N ARG A 290 12.20 6.36 24.49
CA ARG A 290 10.73 6.31 24.43
C ARG A 290 10.17 4.98 24.87
N ASP A 291 8.99 5.00 25.47
CA ASP A 291 8.25 3.77 25.79
C ASP A 291 7.54 3.20 24.56
N LEU A 292 8.15 2.21 23.93
CA LEU A 292 7.62 1.50 22.77
C LEU A 292 6.99 0.14 23.14
N THR A 293 6.84 -0.17 24.42
CA THR A 293 6.39 -1.49 24.91
C THR A 293 4.94 -1.82 24.55
N THR A 294 4.14 -0.81 24.23
CA THR A 294 2.75 -0.99 23.78
C THR A 294 2.66 -1.51 22.35
N LEU A 295 3.68 -1.29 21.53
CA LEU A 295 3.72 -1.75 20.14
C LEU A 295 3.86 -3.28 20.11
N LYS A 296 2.82 -3.97 19.61
CA LYS A 296 2.72 -5.44 19.60
C LYS A 296 2.85 -6.06 18.22
N SER A 297 2.64 -5.27 17.16
CA SER A 297 2.80 -5.75 15.79
C SER A 297 3.24 -4.64 14.85
N VAL A 298 4.10 -5.01 13.90
CA VAL A 298 4.45 -4.19 12.75
C VAL A 298 4.08 -4.96 11.50
N THR A 299 3.29 -4.33 10.64
CA THR A 299 3.01 -4.84 9.30
C THR A 299 3.90 -4.10 8.32
N VAL A 300 4.72 -4.83 7.62
CA VAL A 300 5.64 -4.27 6.64
C VAL A 300 5.25 -4.74 5.26
N GLY A 301 5.08 -3.81 4.35
CA GLY A 301 4.64 -4.13 2.99
C GLY A 301 5.30 -3.25 1.94
N GLY A 302 5.09 -3.64 0.68
CA GLY A 302 5.49 -2.83 -0.45
C GLY A 302 6.98 -2.92 -0.85
N ALA A 303 7.78 -3.72 -0.14
CA ALA A 303 9.15 -4.08 -0.50
C ALA A 303 9.45 -5.48 0.04
N PRO A 304 10.42 -6.21 -0.54
CA PRO A 304 10.88 -7.47 0.02
C PRO A 304 11.39 -7.31 1.45
N ILE A 305 11.12 -8.32 2.29
CA ILE A 305 11.58 -8.35 3.69
C ILE A 305 12.59 -9.48 3.82
N HIS A 306 13.83 -9.12 4.14
CA HIS A 306 14.91 -10.08 4.38
C HIS A 306 14.97 -10.48 5.86
N ALA A 307 15.59 -11.62 6.16
CA ALA A 307 15.70 -12.15 7.52
C ALA A 307 16.39 -11.16 8.46
N GLU A 308 17.40 -10.47 7.97
CA GLU A 308 18.18 -9.47 8.71
C GLU A 308 17.32 -8.30 9.19
N PHE A 309 16.34 -7.89 8.37
CA PHE A 309 15.39 -6.85 8.74
C PHE A 309 14.39 -7.33 9.82
N VAL A 310 13.95 -8.59 9.74
CA VAL A 310 13.12 -9.20 10.79
C VAL A 310 13.88 -9.25 12.11
N ASP A 311 15.17 -9.61 12.08
CA ASP A 311 16.03 -9.63 13.26
C ASP A 311 16.29 -8.23 13.82
N LEU A 312 16.45 -7.22 12.96
CA LEU A 312 16.56 -5.81 13.35
C LEU A 312 15.31 -5.36 14.12
N LEU A 313 14.12 -5.66 13.55
CA LEU A 313 12.83 -5.37 14.18
C LEU A 313 12.70 -6.03 15.55
N ARG A 314 13.05 -7.30 15.67
CA ARG A 314 12.95 -8.08 16.92
C ARG A 314 13.85 -7.52 18.00
N LYS A 315 15.06 -7.11 17.65
CA LYS A 315 16.03 -6.51 18.59
C LYS A 315 15.61 -5.10 19.02
N GLY A 316 15.14 -4.28 18.07
CA GLY A 316 14.77 -2.89 18.35
C GLY A 316 13.39 -2.71 18.96
N LEU A 317 12.46 -3.64 18.71
CA LEU A 317 11.06 -3.60 19.17
C LEU A 317 10.67 -4.92 19.85
N PRO A 318 11.15 -5.20 21.04
CA PRO A 318 10.97 -6.52 21.69
C PRO A 318 9.49 -6.87 21.96
N GLY A 319 8.59 -5.88 22.02
CA GLY A 319 7.15 -6.10 22.15
C GLY A 319 6.47 -6.69 20.91
N VAL A 320 7.13 -6.63 19.74
CA VAL A 320 6.58 -7.02 18.44
C VAL A 320 6.76 -8.52 18.14
N GLU A 321 7.59 -9.24 18.88
CA GLU A 321 7.79 -10.68 18.68
C GLU A 321 6.54 -11.51 19.00
N PRO A 322 6.13 -12.46 18.17
CA PRO A 322 6.53 -12.83 16.81
C PRO A 322 5.65 -12.17 15.72
N ARG A 323 5.19 -10.94 15.91
CA ARG A 323 4.12 -10.30 15.12
C ARG A 323 4.63 -9.32 14.09
N VAL A 324 5.65 -9.72 13.34
CA VAL A 324 6.03 -9.04 12.10
C VAL A 324 5.23 -9.69 10.97
N ALA A 325 4.24 -8.99 10.45
CA ALA A 325 3.43 -9.47 9.35
C ALA A 325 3.91 -8.87 8.03
N THR A 326 3.80 -9.65 6.96
CA THR A 326 4.06 -9.20 5.60
C THR A 326 3.06 -9.82 4.64
N GLY A 327 3.08 -9.39 3.39
CA GLY A 327 2.26 -9.94 2.32
C GLY A 327 2.68 -9.37 0.98
N TYR A 328 2.13 -9.94 -0.07
CA TYR A 328 2.30 -9.50 -1.44
C TYR A 328 0.96 -9.09 -2.02
N GLY A 329 0.97 -8.01 -2.76
CA GLY A 329 -0.16 -7.50 -3.50
C GLY A 329 0.20 -6.22 -4.24
N LEU A 330 -0.59 -5.90 -5.24
CA LEU A 330 -0.44 -4.72 -6.08
C LEU A 330 -1.80 -4.01 -6.16
N THR A 331 -1.81 -2.76 -6.58
CA THR A 331 -3.05 -1.98 -6.68
C THR A 331 -4.07 -2.67 -7.57
N GLU A 332 -3.61 -3.30 -8.65
CA GLU A 332 -4.39 -4.00 -9.65
C GLU A 332 -5.14 -5.23 -9.09
N ASN A 333 -4.70 -5.79 -7.95
CA ASN A 333 -5.45 -6.84 -7.24
C ASN A 333 -6.00 -6.36 -5.88
N GLY A 334 -6.29 -5.07 -5.76
CA GLY A 334 -6.80 -4.50 -4.51
C GLY A 334 -5.81 -4.54 -3.36
N GLY A 335 -4.52 -4.78 -3.61
CA GLY A 335 -3.46 -4.86 -2.60
C GLY A 335 -3.43 -6.18 -1.80
N GLN A 336 -4.15 -7.23 -2.22
CA GLN A 336 -4.41 -8.42 -1.41
C GLN A 336 -4.18 -9.71 -2.22
N GLY A 337 -2.94 -10.21 -2.23
CA GLY A 337 -2.58 -11.48 -2.85
C GLY A 337 -2.25 -12.56 -1.82
N THR A 338 -1.20 -12.33 -1.03
CA THR A 338 -0.74 -13.27 0.01
C THR A 338 -0.60 -12.59 1.36
N ALA A 339 -0.51 -13.38 2.42
CA ALA A 339 -0.20 -12.91 3.76
C ALA A 339 0.66 -13.92 4.53
N ALA A 340 1.65 -13.40 5.26
CA ALA A 340 2.46 -14.13 6.21
C ALA A 340 2.19 -13.63 7.63
N SER A 341 2.02 -14.54 8.57
CA SER A 341 2.01 -14.25 10.00
C SER A 341 3.43 -14.02 10.53
N GLY A 342 3.54 -13.47 11.73
CA GLY A 342 4.84 -13.28 12.34
C GLY A 342 5.63 -14.58 12.56
N ARG A 343 4.96 -15.72 12.71
CA ARG A 343 5.61 -17.03 12.78
C ARG A 343 6.17 -17.44 11.42
N ASP A 344 5.38 -17.25 10.35
CA ASP A 344 5.80 -17.57 9.00
C ASP A 344 7.03 -16.73 8.59
N THR A 345 7.09 -15.44 8.96
CA THR A 345 8.24 -14.59 8.63
C THR A 345 9.55 -15.05 9.29
N VAL A 346 9.46 -15.74 10.43
CA VAL A 346 10.64 -16.32 11.13
C VAL A 346 11.01 -17.67 10.55
N GLU A 347 10.03 -18.55 10.32
CA GLU A 347 10.25 -19.92 9.84
C GLU A 347 10.54 -19.97 8.34
N ARG A 348 10.07 -18.97 7.56
CA ARG A 348 10.16 -18.88 6.09
C ARG A 348 10.67 -17.51 5.67
N PRO A 349 11.91 -17.15 6.00
CA PRO A 349 12.47 -15.83 5.66
C PRO A 349 12.44 -15.60 4.13
N GLY A 350 12.07 -14.38 3.73
CA GLY A 350 11.93 -14.00 2.32
C GLY A 350 10.60 -14.40 1.67
N SER A 351 9.76 -15.21 2.34
CA SER A 351 8.42 -15.50 1.85
C SER A 351 7.47 -14.33 2.12
N CYS A 352 6.58 -14.05 1.17
CA CYS A 352 5.45 -13.15 1.35
C CYS A 352 4.18 -13.86 1.84
N GLY A 353 4.30 -15.11 2.30
CA GLY A 353 3.22 -15.89 2.88
C GLY A 353 2.46 -16.75 1.89
N ARG A 354 1.29 -17.21 2.32
CA ARG A 354 0.38 -18.03 1.52
C ARG A 354 -0.69 -17.20 0.85
N PRO A 355 -1.25 -17.66 -0.28
CA PRO A 355 -2.42 -17.02 -0.88
C PRO A 355 -3.55 -16.81 0.12
N LEU A 356 -4.21 -15.66 0.05
CA LEU A 356 -5.40 -15.39 0.83
C LEU A 356 -6.57 -16.30 0.39
N PRO A 357 -7.61 -16.49 1.21
CA PRO A 357 -8.62 -17.54 1.01
C PRO A 357 -9.29 -17.59 -0.37
N CYS A 358 -9.54 -16.42 -0.98
CA CYS A 358 -10.16 -16.34 -2.32
C CYS A 358 -9.15 -16.02 -3.42
N VAL A 359 -7.85 -16.15 -3.18
CA VAL A 359 -6.79 -15.87 -4.15
C VAL A 359 -6.22 -17.17 -4.69
N GLU A 360 -6.12 -17.26 -5.99
CA GLU A 360 -5.40 -18.31 -6.71
C GLU A 360 -4.11 -17.72 -7.28
N VAL A 361 -3.04 -18.50 -7.21
CA VAL A 361 -1.71 -18.10 -7.72
C VAL A 361 -1.22 -19.13 -8.72
N ARG A 362 -0.65 -18.68 -9.82
CA ARG A 362 0.02 -19.50 -10.84
C ARG A 362 1.35 -18.85 -11.20
N PHE A 363 2.31 -19.66 -11.62
CA PHE A 363 3.62 -19.21 -12.07
C PHE A 363 3.79 -19.60 -13.53
N GLU A 364 3.67 -18.63 -14.42
CA GLU A 364 3.74 -18.88 -15.86
C GLU A 364 5.19 -18.94 -16.34
N GLY A 365 5.51 -19.97 -17.11
CA GLY A 365 6.87 -20.19 -17.60
C GLY A 365 7.85 -20.74 -16.55
N ALA A 366 7.38 -21.08 -15.34
CA ALA A 366 8.22 -21.68 -14.30
C ALA A 366 8.73 -23.08 -14.74
N THR A 367 9.98 -23.37 -14.36
CA THR A 367 10.61 -24.70 -14.45
C THR A 367 11.24 -25.02 -13.09
N ASP A 368 11.88 -26.21 -12.96
CA ASP A 368 12.58 -26.59 -11.73
C ASP A 368 13.70 -25.60 -11.37
N ASP A 369 14.30 -24.95 -12.36
CA ASP A 369 15.44 -24.05 -12.20
C ASP A 369 15.10 -22.56 -12.44
N VAL A 370 13.88 -22.25 -12.93
CA VAL A 370 13.53 -20.88 -13.36
C VAL A 370 12.19 -20.46 -12.75
N ASP A 371 12.22 -19.34 -12.03
CA ASP A 371 11.02 -18.71 -11.49
C ASP A 371 10.10 -18.21 -12.62
N GLY A 372 8.80 -18.37 -12.46
CA GLY A 372 7.80 -17.93 -13.43
C GLY A 372 7.20 -16.58 -13.13
N GLU A 373 6.50 -15.99 -14.11
CA GLU A 373 5.68 -14.82 -13.84
C GLU A 373 4.53 -15.17 -12.89
N VAL A 374 4.36 -14.39 -11.85
CA VAL A 374 3.29 -14.54 -10.87
C VAL A 374 1.99 -14.05 -11.50
N LEU A 375 1.02 -14.95 -11.64
CA LEU A 375 -0.33 -14.62 -12.05
C LEU A 375 -1.28 -14.80 -10.87
N LEU A 376 -2.18 -13.84 -10.70
CA LEU A 376 -3.19 -13.86 -9.65
C LEU A 376 -4.59 -13.96 -10.25
N ARG A 377 -5.49 -14.71 -9.59
CA ARG A 377 -6.91 -14.72 -9.90
C ARG A 377 -7.72 -14.62 -8.63
N SER A 378 -8.52 -13.54 -8.48
CA SER A 378 -9.30 -13.31 -7.27
C SER A 378 -10.39 -12.27 -7.49
N PRO A 379 -11.43 -12.23 -6.64
CA PRO A 379 -12.48 -11.20 -6.70
C PRO A 379 -11.98 -9.79 -6.31
N THR A 380 -10.72 -9.66 -5.88
CA THR A 380 -10.10 -8.38 -5.51
C THR A 380 -9.53 -7.61 -6.70
N GLN A 381 -9.48 -8.23 -7.89
CA GLN A 381 -8.89 -7.63 -9.07
C GLN A 381 -9.62 -6.36 -9.51
N MET A 382 -8.86 -5.48 -10.15
CA MET A 382 -9.39 -4.28 -10.77
C MET A 382 -10.42 -4.61 -11.88
N LEU A 383 -11.24 -3.64 -12.19
CA LEU A 383 -12.11 -3.71 -13.36
C LEU A 383 -11.30 -3.52 -14.65
N TYR A 384 -10.52 -2.45 -14.70
CA TYR A 384 -9.69 -2.04 -15.85
C TYR A 384 -8.78 -0.87 -15.44
N TYR A 385 -7.86 -0.52 -16.33
CA TYR A 385 -7.22 0.80 -16.28
C TYR A 385 -8.10 1.82 -17.00
N TYR A 386 -8.45 2.91 -16.33
CA TYR A 386 -9.28 3.95 -16.92
C TYR A 386 -8.56 4.61 -18.13
N GLY A 387 -9.24 4.65 -19.26
CA GLY A 387 -8.71 5.24 -20.50
C GLY A 387 -7.71 4.37 -21.28
N GLU A 388 -7.45 3.11 -20.85
CA GLU A 388 -6.60 2.18 -21.59
C GLU A 388 -7.44 1.07 -22.28
N GLU A 389 -7.04 0.68 -23.49
CA GLU A 389 -7.69 -0.41 -24.24
C GLU A 389 -7.13 -1.79 -23.86
N THR A 390 -5.89 -1.83 -23.34
CA THR A 390 -5.21 -3.09 -22.98
C THR A 390 -5.41 -3.43 -21.52
N SER A 391 -5.73 -4.70 -21.25
CA SER A 391 -5.86 -5.23 -19.89
C SER A 391 -4.74 -6.23 -19.60
N PRO A 392 -4.12 -6.19 -18.42
CA PRO A 392 -3.22 -7.26 -17.98
C PRO A 392 -3.97 -8.48 -17.47
N ILE A 393 -5.32 -8.48 -17.52
CA ILE A 393 -6.15 -9.60 -17.11
C ILE A 393 -6.55 -10.38 -18.34
N THR A 394 -6.27 -11.70 -18.34
CA THR A 394 -6.65 -12.62 -19.41
C THR A 394 -8.15 -12.87 -19.45
N GLU A 395 -8.66 -13.46 -20.54
CA GLU A 395 -10.09 -13.80 -20.69
C GLU A 395 -10.60 -14.77 -19.62
N ASP A 396 -9.73 -15.65 -19.10
CA ASP A 396 -10.03 -16.58 -18.00
C ASP A 396 -9.72 -16.02 -16.60
N GLY A 397 -9.44 -14.72 -16.51
CA GLY A 397 -9.38 -13.96 -15.27
C GLY A 397 -8.02 -13.93 -14.56
N TRP A 398 -6.92 -14.34 -15.20
CA TRP A 398 -5.60 -14.23 -14.61
C TRP A 398 -4.99 -12.84 -14.84
N LEU A 399 -4.60 -12.21 -13.76
CA LEU A 399 -3.87 -10.94 -13.77
C LEU A 399 -2.38 -11.21 -13.91
N HIS A 400 -1.77 -10.74 -14.98
CA HIS A 400 -0.33 -10.66 -15.15
C HIS A 400 0.24 -9.57 -14.26
N THR A 401 1.09 -9.94 -13.30
CA THR A 401 1.63 -8.99 -12.32
C THR A 401 2.91 -8.32 -12.80
N GLY A 402 3.61 -8.93 -13.74
CA GLY A 402 4.96 -8.56 -14.14
C GLY A 402 6.03 -8.87 -13.09
N ASP A 403 5.65 -9.48 -11.96
CA ASP A 403 6.58 -9.94 -10.93
C ASP A 403 6.93 -11.41 -11.16
N LEU A 404 8.17 -11.79 -10.86
CA LEU A 404 8.66 -13.17 -10.93
C LEU A 404 8.67 -13.79 -9.54
N GLY A 405 8.43 -15.11 -9.51
CA GLY A 405 8.45 -15.82 -8.24
C GLY A 405 8.21 -17.32 -8.37
N ARG A 406 8.12 -17.95 -7.22
CA ARG A 406 7.83 -19.37 -7.05
C ARG A 406 7.03 -19.64 -5.80
N MET A 407 6.54 -20.85 -5.66
CA MET A 407 5.87 -21.35 -4.46
C MET A 407 6.57 -22.64 -4.01
N ASP A 408 6.80 -22.77 -2.70
CA ASP A 408 7.35 -23.99 -2.14
C ASP A 408 6.26 -25.08 -1.95
N GLU A 409 6.68 -26.28 -1.56
CA GLU A 409 5.80 -27.45 -1.36
C GLU A 409 4.74 -27.22 -0.27
N ASP A 410 5.00 -26.32 0.66
CA ASP A 410 4.08 -25.92 1.73
C ASP A 410 3.11 -24.80 1.32
N GLY A 411 3.21 -24.29 0.09
CA GLY A 411 2.33 -23.26 -0.47
C GLY A 411 2.73 -21.83 -0.11
N TYR A 412 3.97 -21.60 0.31
CA TYR A 412 4.48 -20.25 0.55
C TYR A 412 5.04 -19.63 -0.72
N VAL A 413 4.65 -18.40 -1.00
CA VAL A 413 5.05 -17.65 -2.18
C VAL A 413 6.30 -16.82 -1.89
N TYR A 414 7.22 -16.82 -2.84
CA TYR A 414 8.44 -16.02 -2.84
C TYR A 414 8.47 -15.16 -4.10
N ILE A 415 8.54 -13.85 -3.94
CA ILE A 415 8.74 -12.91 -5.04
C ILE A 415 10.24 -12.68 -5.20
N THR A 416 10.76 -12.97 -6.37
CA THR A 416 12.21 -12.98 -6.66
C THR A 416 12.65 -11.80 -7.51
N GLY A 417 11.71 -11.06 -8.10
CA GLY A 417 12.03 -9.87 -8.87
C GLY A 417 10.88 -9.37 -9.72
N ARG A 418 11.21 -8.48 -10.65
CA ARG A 418 10.31 -8.03 -11.72
C ARG A 418 10.87 -8.41 -13.07
N ALA A 419 10.03 -8.90 -13.95
CA ALA A 419 10.43 -9.29 -15.30
C ALA A 419 11.12 -8.14 -16.07
N LYS A 420 10.59 -6.92 -15.94
CA LYS A 420 11.12 -5.73 -16.61
C LYS A 420 12.41 -5.16 -15.99
N ASP A 421 12.72 -5.50 -14.73
CA ASP A 421 13.89 -5.01 -14.01
C ASP A 421 15.06 -6.00 -14.11
N MET A 422 14.84 -7.15 -14.79
CA MET A 422 15.86 -8.16 -15.00
C MET A 422 17.06 -7.58 -15.75
N ILE A 423 18.25 -7.76 -15.22
CA ILE A 423 19.50 -7.33 -15.85
C ILE A 423 19.96 -8.43 -16.79
N ILE A 424 20.14 -8.11 -18.06
CA ILE A 424 20.58 -9.07 -19.08
C ILE A 424 22.07 -8.83 -19.38
N ARG A 425 22.92 -9.61 -18.74
CA ARG A 425 24.38 -9.50 -18.84
C ARG A 425 24.96 -10.68 -19.60
N GLY A 426 25.41 -10.45 -20.83
CA GLY A 426 26.03 -11.50 -21.65
C GLY A 426 25.15 -12.71 -21.91
N GLY A 427 23.83 -12.55 -21.92
CA GLY A 427 22.83 -13.62 -22.07
C GLY A 427 22.35 -14.24 -20.75
N GLU A 428 22.94 -13.87 -19.62
CA GLU A 428 22.50 -14.30 -18.29
C GLU A 428 21.46 -13.34 -17.72
N ASN A 429 20.40 -13.90 -17.15
CA ASN A 429 19.32 -13.16 -16.49
C ASN A 429 19.64 -13.00 -14.99
N ILE A 430 19.82 -11.77 -14.54
CA ILE A 430 20.16 -11.44 -13.15
C ILE A 430 19.00 -10.69 -12.53
N ALA A 431 18.38 -11.26 -11.49
CA ALA A 431 17.34 -10.61 -10.72
C ALA A 431 17.96 -9.61 -9.72
N PRO A 432 17.71 -8.28 -9.83
CA PRO A 432 18.25 -7.31 -8.88
C PRO A 432 17.94 -7.63 -7.42
N ALA A 433 16.74 -8.12 -7.15
CA ALA A 433 16.29 -8.47 -5.79
C ALA A 433 17.17 -9.59 -5.16
N ALA A 434 17.66 -10.54 -5.95
CA ALA A 434 18.56 -11.58 -5.45
C ALA A 434 19.94 -11.01 -5.04
N VAL A 435 20.42 -10.03 -5.80
CA VAL A 435 21.67 -9.33 -5.50
C VAL A 435 21.51 -8.45 -4.26
N GLU A 436 20.38 -7.73 -4.16
CA GLU A 436 20.03 -6.92 -2.98
C GLU A 436 19.88 -7.77 -1.71
N ALA A 437 19.27 -8.96 -1.82
CA ALA A 437 19.18 -9.91 -0.72
C ALA A 437 20.54 -10.40 -0.23
N ALA A 438 21.50 -10.58 -1.14
CA ALA A 438 22.86 -10.93 -0.77
C ALA A 438 23.60 -9.75 -0.12
N LEU A 439 23.41 -8.53 -0.62
CA LEU A 439 23.95 -7.30 -0.02
C LEU A 439 23.43 -7.07 1.41
N ALA A 440 22.16 -7.33 1.64
CA ALA A 440 21.54 -7.17 2.97
C ALA A 440 22.16 -8.07 4.05
N LYS A 441 22.85 -9.16 3.67
CA LYS A 441 23.59 -10.03 4.61
C LYS A 441 24.90 -9.40 5.11
N TYR A 442 25.39 -8.38 4.44
CA TYR A 442 26.59 -7.67 4.88
C TYR A 442 26.25 -6.71 6.03
N PRO A 443 26.85 -6.86 7.23
CA PRO A 443 26.41 -6.15 8.44
C PRO A 443 26.42 -4.62 8.35
N GLY A 444 27.29 -4.05 7.48
CA GLY A 444 27.41 -2.62 7.28
C GLY A 444 26.41 -2.04 6.28
N VAL A 445 25.68 -2.85 5.52
CA VAL A 445 24.72 -2.38 4.51
C VAL A 445 23.39 -2.00 5.17
N VAL A 446 22.96 -0.76 4.96
CA VAL A 446 21.70 -0.19 5.48
C VAL A 446 20.64 -0.15 4.39
N GLU A 447 20.99 0.34 3.20
CA GLU A 447 20.10 0.42 2.04
C GLU A 447 20.86 -0.04 0.79
N SER A 448 20.16 -0.65 -0.15
CA SER A 448 20.73 -1.00 -1.45
C SER A 448 19.72 -0.89 -2.57
N ALA A 449 20.20 -0.53 -3.76
CA ALA A 449 19.45 -0.55 -5.01
C ALA A 449 20.36 -1.13 -6.10
N VAL A 450 19.90 -2.21 -6.75
CA VAL A 450 20.64 -2.88 -7.83
C VAL A 450 19.90 -2.71 -9.14
N PHE A 451 20.63 -2.41 -10.20
CA PHE A 451 20.07 -2.17 -11.55
C PHE A 451 21.11 -2.41 -12.64
N GLY A 452 20.64 -2.58 -13.88
CA GLY A 452 21.46 -2.68 -15.06
C GLY A 452 21.92 -1.31 -15.57
N VAL A 453 23.18 -1.23 -15.98
CA VAL A 453 23.71 -0.11 -16.75
C VAL A 453 24.26 -0.61 -18.09
N PRO A 454 24.21 0.18 -19.18
CA PRO A 454 24.68 -0.26 -20.48
C PRO A 454 26.14 -0.68 -20.49
N HIS A 455 26.45 -1.80 -21.16
CA HIS A 455 27.82 -2.28 -21.38
C HIS A 455 28.01 -2.63 -22.87
N PRO A 456 29.11 -2.20 -23.53
CA PRO A 456 29.27 -2.34 -24.97
C PRO A 456 29.29 -3.78 -25.48
N ASP A 457 29.83 -4.71 -24.69
CA ASP A 457 29.99 -6.13 -25.11
C ASP A 457 28.93 -7.06 -24.47
N LEU A 458 28.44 -6.72 -23.28
CA LEU A 458 27.58 -7.60 -22.48
C LEU A 458 26.10 -7.22 -22.55
N GLY A 459 25.75 -6.13 -23.24
CA GLY A 459 24.44 -5.52 -23.21
C GLY A 459 24.25 -4.68 -21.95
N GLU A 460 24.24 -5.33 -20.78
CA GLU A 460 24.22 -4.66 -19.49
C GLU A 460 25.31 -5.19 -18.54
N GLU A 461 25.66 -4.39 -17.55
CA GLU A 461 26.43 -4.80 -16.37
C GLU A 461 25.69 -4.44 -15.08
N VAL A 462 26.01 -5.17 -14.01
CA VAL A 462 25.35 -4.98 -12.73
C VAL A 462 25.97 -3.80 -11.99
N MET A 463 25.13 -2.82 -11.64
CA MET A 463 25.51 -1.70 -10.77
C MET A 463 24.73 -1.77 -9.46
N ALA A 464 25.42 -1.49 -8.34
CA ALA A 464 24.83 -1.40 -7.03
C ALA A 464 25.08 -0.02 -6.41
N ALA A 465 24.01 0.66 -5.99
CA ALA A 465 24.06 1.81 -5.10
C ALA A 465 23.78 1.32 -3.67
N VAL A 466 24.68 1.60 -2.73
CA VAL A 466 24.63 1.03 -1.39
C VAL A 466 24.90 2.11 -0.35
N VAL A 467 24.09 2.16 0.69
CA VAL A 467 24.34 2.97 1.88
C VAL A 467 24.98 2.09 2.94
N VAL A 468 26.14 2.52 3.44
CA VAL A 468 26.88 1.79 4.49
C VAL A 468 27.02 2.62 5.76
N SER A 469 26.89 1.95 6.92
CA SER A 469 26.98 2.57 8.24
C SER A 469 28.38 2.51 8.86
N ASP A 470 29.26 1.64 8.35
CA ASP A 470 30.56 1.32 8.94
C ASP A 470 31.77 1.80 8.10
N GLY A 471 31.50 2.49 6.99
CA GLY A 471 32.54 2.95 6.06
C GLY A 471 33.12 1.86 5.17
N SER A 472 32.42 0.75 4.99
CA SER A 472 32.80 -0.35 4.09
C SER A 472 33.05 0.15 2.66
N THR A 473 34.00 -0.46 1.99
CA THR A 473 34.42 -0.10 0.62
C THR A 473 33.77 -1.02 -0.42
N ALA A 474 33.79 -0.58 -1.68
CA ALA A 474 33.36 -1.39 -2.82
C ALA A 474 34.12 -2.73 -2.92
N ASP A 475 35.40 -2.76 -2.58
CA ASP A 475 36.21 -4.00 -2.61
C ASP A 475 35.75 -5.00 -1.56
N GLN A 476 35.40 -4.54 -0.34
CA GLN A 476 34.88 -5.40 0.73
C GLN A 476 33.49 -5.95 0.37
N LEU A 477 32.62 -5.12 -0.19
CA LEU A 477 31.33 -5.53 -0.69
C LEU A 477 31.47 -6.53 -1.85
N THR A 478 32.39 -6.30 -2.77
CA THR A 478 32.66 -7.22 -3.89
C THR A 478 33.12 -8.59 -3.39
N GLU A 479 34.01 -8.64 -2.39
CA GLU A 479 34.46 -9.91 -1.82
C GLU A 479 33.31 -10.67 -1.16
N HIS A 480 32.47 -9.98 -0.37
CA HIS A 480 31.29 -10.57 0.19
C HIS A 480 30.33 -11.12 -0.90
N MET A 481 30.12 -10.35 -1.97
CA MET A 481 29.22 -10.77 -3.04
C MET A 481 29.70 -12.02 -3.78
N ARG A 482 30.99 -12.20 -3.95
CA ARG A 482 31.57 -13.41 -4.58
C ARG A 482 31.23 -14.70 -3.84
N GLU A 483 31.03 -14.63 -2.54
CA GLU A 483 30.64 -15.77 -1.71
C GLU A 483 29.13 -16.06 -1.74
N HIS A 484 28.30 -15.08 -2.16
CA HIS A 484 26.85 -15.14 -1.99
C HIS A 484 26.04 -15.17 -3.28
N VAL A 485 26.65 -14.81 -4.43
CA VAL A 485 25.98 -14.84 -5.73
C VAL A 485 26.91 -15.40 -6.81
N SER A 486 26.32 -15.81 -7.93
CA SER A 486 27.09 -16.24 -9.10
C SER A 486 28.02 -15.14 -9.60
N SER A 487 29.15 -15.49 -10.14
CA SER A 487 30.18 -14.54 -10.56
C SER A 487 29.70 -13.49 -11.56
N PHE A 488 28.75 -13.85 -12.42
CA PHE A 488 28.15 -12.91 -13.38
C PHE A 488 27.18 -11.92 -12.72
N ALA A 489 26.65 -12.23 -11.53
CA ALA A 489 25.72 -11.39 -10.77
C ALA A 489 26.43 -10.46 -9.78
N VAL A 490 27.75 -10.64 -9.55
CA VAL A 490 28.52 -9.73 -8.70
C VAL A 490 28.55 -8.34 -9.35
N PRO A 491 28.16 -7.28 -8.61
CA PRO A 491 28.21 -5.92 -9.13
C PRO A 491 29.62 -5.54 -9.59
N THR A 492 29.72 -4.97 -10.78
CA THR A 492 30.96 -4.47 -11.37
C THR A 492 31.11 -2.96 -11.24
N ARG A 493 29.95 -2.29 -10.97
CA ARG A 493 29.90 -0.87 -10.69
C ARG A 493 29.28 -0.63 -9.32
N TRP A 494 29.92 0.23 -8.55
CA TRP A 494 29.53 0.54 -7.19
C TRP A 494 29.36 2.05 -6.98
N GLN A 495 28.28 2.41 -6.29
CA GLN A 495 28.09 3.73 -5.71
C GLN A 495 27.89 3.52 -4.21
N VAL A 496 28.94 3.79 -3.42
CA VAL A 496 28.91 3.63 -1.96
C VAL A 496 28.65 4.99 -1.33
N GLU A 497 27.57 5.11 -0.60
CA GLU A 497 27.09 6.35 0.00
C GLU A 497 26.99 6.22 1.51
N THR A 498 27.00 7.37 2.20
CA THR A 498 26.71 7.49 3.63
C THR A 498 25.37 8.17 3.90
N SER A 499 24.77 8.75 2.86
CA SER A 499 23.44 9.37 2.92
C SER A 499 22.39 8.44 2.36
N PRO A 500 21.14 8.46 2.90
CA PRO A 500 20.06 7.63 2.42
C PRO A 500 19.79 7.77 0.93
N LEU A 501 19.44 6.66 0.26
CA LEU A 501 19.02 6.65 -1.12
C LEU A 501 17.71 7.44 -1.32
N PRO A 502 17.49 8.02 -2.51
CA PRO A 502 16.23 8.64 -2.86
C PRO A 502 15.06 7.69 -2.63
N THR A 503 13.99 8.20 -2.04
CA THR A 503 12.76 7.44 -1.84
C THR A 503 11.60 8.08 -2.59
N ASN A 504 10.69 7.25 -3.10
CA ASN A 504 9.44 7.72 -3.66
C ASN A 504 8.46 8.19 -2.56
N HIS A 505 7.30 8.70 -2.97
CA HIS A 505 6.29 9.24 -2.06
C HIS A 505 5.70 8.22 -1.07
N ALA A 506 5.82 6.92 -1.38
CA ALA A 506 5.43 5.85 -0.47
C ALA A 506 6.53 5.49 0.56
N GLY A 507 7.67 6.19 0.52
CA GLY A 507 8.82 5.92 1.39
C GLY A 507 9.67 4.73 0.96
N LYS A 508 9.47 4.19 -0.25
CA LYS A 508 10.28 3.11 -0.83
C LYS A 508 11.44 3.71 -1.60
N ILE A 509 12.58 3.00 -1.64
CA ILE A 509 13.71 3.40 -2.49
C ILE A 509 13.22 3.57 -3.94
N ASP A 510 13.48 4.74 -4.50
CA ASP A 510 13.17 5.05 -5.89
C ASP A 510 14.32 4.58 -6.79
N LYS A 511 14.27 3.29 -7.15
CA LYS A 511 15.29 2.68 -8.01
C LYS A 511 15.42 3.39 -9.37
N GLY A 512 14.34 3.93 -9.89
CA GLY A 512 14.34 4.69 -11.13
C GLY A 512 15.20 5.95 -11.01
N ALA A 513 14.95 6.76 -9.99
CA ALA A 513 15.74 7.97 -9.72
C ALA A 513 17.21 7.65 -9.39
N VAL A 514 17.48 6.57 -8.62
CA VAL A 514 18.84 6.12 -8.32
C VAL A 514 19.58 5.72 -9.61
N ALA A 515 18.94 4.91 -10.47
CA ALA A 515 19.53 4.45 -11.71
C ALA A 515 19.78 5.59 -12.70
N GLU A 516 18.86 6.55 -12.81
CA GLU A 516 19.02 7.73 -13.66
C GLU A 516 20.19 8.59 -13.22
N ALA A 517 20.28 8.89 -11.92
CA ALA A 517 21.39 9.66 -11.36
C ALA A 517 22.75 8.95 -11.56
N ALA A 518 22.79 7.63 -11.40
CA ALA A 518 23.98 6.83 -11.63
C ALA A 518 24.41 6.83 -13.10
N ARG A 519 23.47 6.67 -14.03
CA ARG A 519 23.74 6.73 -15.48
C ARG A 519 24.26 8.11 -15.92
N ALA A 520 23.70 9.19 -15.36
CA ALA A 520 24.19 10.55 -15.64
C ALA A 520 25.65 10.72 -15.22
N ARG A 521 26.04 10.25 -14.02
CA ARG A 521 27.44 10.28 -13.54
C ARG A 521 28.38 9.48 -14.45
N LEU A 522 27.97 8.27 -14.89
CA LEU A 522 28.78 7.44 -15.79
C LEU A 522 29.00 8.11 -17.15
N MET A 523 28.02 8.87 -17.65
CA MET A 523 28.17 9.66 -18.88
C MET A 523 29.15 10.82 -18.72
N GLU A 524 29.18 11.48 -17.57
CA GLU A 524 30.12 12.55 -17.25
C GLU A 524 31.57 12.01 -17.10
N GLU A 525 31.75 10.84 -16.49
CA GLU A 525 33.07 10.17 -16.33
C GLU A 525 33.64 9.67 -17.68
N SER A 526 32.80 9.47 -18.67
CA SER A 526 33.19 8.96 -20.00
C SER A 526 33.55 10.08 -20.99
N GLN A 527 33.37 11.38 -20.62
CA GLN A 527 33.77 12.57 -21.39
C GLN A 527 35.12 13.11 -20.92
#